data_9730540b959b17a8a75cc4bf08c58396
#
_entry.id   9730540b959b17a8a75cc4bf08c58396
#
_cell.length_a   1.000
_cell.length_b   1.000
_cell.length_c   1.000
_cell.angle_alpha   90.00
_cell.angle_beta   90.00
_cell.angle_gamma   90.00
#
_symmetry.space_group_name_H-M   'P 1'
#
loop_
_entity.id
_entity.type
_entity.pdbx_description
1 polymer ?
#
loop_
_entity_poly.entity_id
_entity_poly.type
_entity_poly.pdbx_seq_one_letter_code
_entity_poly.pdbx_strand_id
1 'polypeptide(L)'
;MTDFFRAMVKELNDENTNIAEDGLSSSQFSGCIDTGSYVLNAALSGSLYGGVPNNKITAFAGESATGKTFFVLGVVKRFLDDNPSGAVFYFDTEAAVTKEMMSTRGIDTKRVIISEPETIQKFRHTVLNLVDNYAKKNDRPPMMMVLDSLGQLSSAKELEDTAAGSETRDMTKAATLKATFRVLNLKLAKIGVPMLITNHVYDVVGSYIPTKEMAGGSGLKYSASTICFLTKKKEKDGTEVVGNIIKVRMAKSRFTKENKLVEVLLTYDKGLSLIHISEPTRP
;
A
#
# COMPACT_ATOMS: atom_id res chain seq x y z
N MET A 1 7.79 -22.79 -35.11
CA MET A 1 6.72 -21.85 -34.66
C MET A 1 7.28 -20.62 -33.95
N THR A 2 8.35 -20.77 -33.19
CA THR A 2 8.96 -19.68 -32.41
C THR A 2 9.61 -18.57 -33.27
N ASP A 3 10.28 -18.88 -34.36
CA ASP A 3 11.06 -17.89 -35.11
C ASP A 3 10.21 -16.89 -35.87
N PHE A 4 9.09 -17.32 -36.45
CA PHE A 4 8.15 -16.43 -37.13
C PHE A 4 7.55 -15.39 -36.18
N PHE A 5 7.04 -15.81 -35.02
CA PHE A 5 6.46 -14.89 -34.04
C PHE A 5 7.50 -14.02 -33.35
N ARG A 6 8.73 -14.53 -33.16
CA ARG A 6 9.86 -13.71 -32.69
C ARG A 6 10.20 -12.60 -33.68
N ALA A 7 10.18 -12.88 -34.97
CA ALA A 7 10.38 -11.88 -36.01
C ALA A 7 9.25 -10.83 -35.99
N MET A 8 7.98 -11.26 -35.89
CA MET A 8 6.85 -10.33 -35.78
C MET A 8 6.96 -9.41 -34.55
N VAL A 9 7.34 -9.92 -33.38
CA VAL A 9 7.51 -9.10 -32.17
C VAL A 9 8.61 -8.05 -32.38
N LYS A 10 9.70 -8.39 -33.05
CA LYS A 10 10.76 -7.43 -33.42
C LYS A 10 10.27 -6.37 -34.40
N GLU A 11 9.47 -6.77 -35.41
CA GLU A 11 8.91 -5.85 -36.41
C GLU A 11 7.93 -4.86 -35.79
N LEU A 12 7.15 -5.27 -34.76
CA LEU A 12 6.24 -4.39 -34.03
C LEU A 12 6.96 -3.21 -33.35
N ASN A 13 8.24 -3.40 -33.00
CA ASN A 13 9.08 -2.40 -32.33
C ASN A 13 8.38 -1.73 -31.14
N ASP A 14 7.58 -2.51 -30.41
CA ASP A 14 6.84 -2.05 -29.24
C ASP A 14 7.50 -2.61 -27.98
N GLU A 15 8.06 -1.71 -27.15
CA GLU A 15 8.72 -2.04 -25.87
C GLU A 15 7.81 -2.76 -24.86
N ASN A 16 6.49 -2.74 -25.08
CA ASN A 16 5.49 -3.36 -24.21
C ASN A 16 5.09 -4.75 -24.68
N THR A 17 5.59 -5.21 -25.81
CA THR A 17 5.28 -6.50 -26.41
C THR A 17 6.48 -7.44 -26.28
N ASN A 18 6.33 -8.51 -25.51
CA ASN A 18 7.40 -9.47 -25.24
C ASN A 18 6.88 -10.90 -25.37
N ILE A 19 7.77 -11.83 -25.65
CA ILE A 19 7.48 -13.26 -25.58
C ILE A 19 7.50 -13.67 -24.11
N ALA A 20 6.50 -14.41 -23.65
CA ALA A 20 6.37 -14.78 -22.25
C ALA A 20 7.56 -15.56 -21.68
N GLU A 21 8.26 -16.33 -22.54
CA GLU A 21 9.49 -17.04 -22.20
C GLU A 21 10.64 -16.10 -21.84
N ASP A 22 10.72 -14.92 -22.48
CA ASP A 22 11.74 -13.90 -22.22
C ASP A 22 11.43 -13.07 -20.97
N GLY A 23 10.30 -13.36 -20.31
CA GLY A 23 9.83 -12.72 -19.09
C GLY A 23 8.78 -11.63 -19.33
N LEU A 24 7.99 -11.36 -18.31
CA LEU A 24 6.96 -10.31 -18.31
C LEU A 24 7.42 -9.17 -17.41
N SER A 25 8.07 -8.19 -17.97
CA SER A 25 8.72 -7.10 -17.24
C SER A 25 7.84 -6.38 -16.19
N SER A 26 6.52 -6.34 -16.42
CA SER A 26 5.58 -5.67 -15.52
C SER A 26 4.85 -6.60 -14.53
N SER A 27 4.81 -7.90 -14.79
CA SER A 27 4.09 -8.87 -13.93
C SER A 27 4.99 -9.58 -12.94
N GLN A 28 6.26 -9.77 -13.24
CA GLN A 28 7.23 -10.30 -12.31
C GLN A 28 7.64 -9.22 -11.32
N PHE A 29 7.77 -9.58 -10.05
CA PHE A 29 8.43 -8.71 -9.07
C PHE A 29 9.87 -9.20 -8.88
N SER A 30 10.81 -8.26 -8.91
CA SER A 30 12.23 -8.55 -8.79
C SER A 30 12.72 -8.68 -7.34
N GLY A 31 11.81 -8.51 -6.38
CA GLY A 31 12.10 -8.61 -4.96
C GLY A 31 10.93 -8.18 -4.10
N CYS A 32 11.13 -8.28 -2.80
CA CYS A 32 10.19 -7.86 -1.77
C CYS A 32 10.88 -6.95 -0.77
N ILE A 33 10.11 -6.11 -0.12
CA ILE A 33 10.53 -5.27 0.99
C ILE A 33 10.11 -5.97 2.27
N ASP A 34 11.05 -6.24 3.15
CA ASP A 34 10.78 -6.83 4.47
C ASP A 34 9.82 -5.95 5.28
N THR A 35 8.85 -6.55 5.91
CA THR A 35 7.90 -5.84 6.78
C THR A 35 8.39 -5.71 8.22
N GLY A 36 9.47 -6.40 8.57
CA GLY A 36 9.92 -6.57 9.95
C GLY A 36 9.15 -7.65 10.72
N SER A 37 8.34 -8.46 10.03
CA SER A 37 7.63 -9.61 10.63
C SER A 37 7.63 -10.79 9.66
N TYR A 38 8.26 -11.89 10.06
CA TYR A 38 8.33 -13.13 9.25
C TYR A 38 6.95 -13.66 8.89
N VAL A 39 6.01 -13.61 9.83
CA VAL A 39 4.63 -14.08 9.62
C VAL A 39 3.92 -13.23 8.58
N LEU A 40 4.08 -11.91 8.66
CA LEU A 40 3.50 -10.99 7.68
C LEU A 40 4.17 -11.13 6.31
N ASN A 41 5.49 -11.28 6.26
CA ASN A 41 6.23 -11.55 5.03
C ASN A 41 5.69 -12.80 4.33
N ALA A 42 5.55 -13.91 5.06
CA ALA A 42 4.99 -15.15 4.52
C ALA A 42 3.54 -15.01 4.06
N ALA A 43 2.73 -14.19 4.75
CA ALA A 43 1.36 -13.92 4.33
C ALA A 43 1.31 -13.12 3.02
N LEU A 44 2.18 -12.13 2.84
CA LEU A 44 2.21 -11.25 1.67
C LEU A 44 2.81 -11.89 0.43
N SER A 45 3.96 -12.57 0.57
CA SER A 45 4.77 -13.07 -0.55
C SER A 45 4.90 -14.58 -0.64
N GLY A 46 4.50 -15.32 0.40
CA GLY A 46 4.73 -16.77 0.50
C GLY A 46 6.10 -17.16 1.06
N SER A 47 6.97 -16.20 1.37
CA SER A 47 8.32 -16.41 1.92
C SER A 47 8.50 -15.67 3.24
N LEU A 48 9.13 -16.29 4.22
CA LEU A 48 9.50 -15.66 5.50
C LEU A 48 10.45 -14.47 5.30
N TYR A 49 11.30 -14.54 4.27
CA TYR A 49 12.26 -13.52 3.89
C TYR A 49 11.78 -12.64 2.73
N GLY A 50 10.48 -12.68 2.44
CA GLY A 50 9.84 -11.86 1.42
C GLY A 50 9.27 -10.57 2.01
N GLY A 51 7.98 -10.33 1.77
CA GLY A 51 7.27 -9.16 2.26
C GLY A 51 6.44 -8.46 1.19
N VAL A 52 6.49 -7.12 1.15
CA VAL A 52 5.76 -6.31 0.18
C VAL A 52 6.46 -6.38 -1.18
N PRO A 53 5.75 -6.78 -2.26
CA PRO A 53 6.33 -6.78 -3.60
C PRO A 53 6.78 -5.39 -4.05
N ASN A 54 7.98 -5.30 -4.61
CA ASN A 54 8.69 -4.04 -4.90
C ASN A 54 8.20 -3.27 -6.15
N ASN A 55 7.18 -3.76 -6.84
CA ASN A 55 6.61 -3.10 -8.03
C ASN A 55 5.07 -3.18 -8.08
N LYS A 56 4.43 -3.31 -6.94
CA LYS A 56 2.98 -3.50 -6.85
C LYS A 56 2.34 -2.54 -5.84
N ILE A 57 1.03 -2.42 -5.96
CA ILE A 57 0.20 -1.70 -4.98
C ILE A 57 -0.23 -2.69 -3.90
N THR A 58 0.11 -2.38 -2.65
CA THR A 58 -0.33 -3.12 -1.46
C THR A 58 -1.14 -2.19 -0.56
N ALA A 59 -2.33 -2.62 -0.15
CA ALA A 59 -3.23 -1.83 0.67
C ALA A 59 -3.42 -2.45 2.06
N PHE A 60 -3.36 -1.59 3.09
CA PHE A 60 -3.71 -1.90 4.47
C PHE A 60 -4.98 -1.15 4.85
N ALA A 61 -6.07 -1.86 5.05
CA ALA A 61 -7.36 -1.30 5.37
C ALA A 61 -7.80 -1.71 6.79
N GLY A 62 -8.40 -0.79 7.52
CA GLY A 62 -8.84 -1.06 8.89
C GLY A 62 -9.53 0.15 9.51
N GLU A 63 -10.19 -0.05 10.65
CA GLU A 63 -10.75 1.03 11.42
C GLU A 63 -9.69 2.02 11.90
N SER A 64 -10.13 3.16 12.44
CA SER A 64 -9.21 4.12 13.05
C SER A 64 -8.41 3.47 14.17
N ALA A 65 -7.17 3.92 14.34
CA ALA A 65 -6.26 3.44 15.38
C ALA A 65 -5.98 1.92 15.36
N THR A 66 -6.11 1.24 14.22
CA THR A 66 -5.67 -0.17 14.04
C THR A 66 -4.17 -0.31 13.74
N GLY A 67 -3.42 0.79 13.71
CA GLY A 67 -1.98 0.78 13.46
C GLY A 67 -1.56 0.81 11.99
N LYS A 68 -2.44 1.17 11.04
CA LYS A 68 -2.14 1.23 9.60
C LYS A 68 -0.87 2.02 9.29
N THR A 69 -0.79 3.26 9.78
CA THR A 69 0.38 4.14 9.63
C THR A 69 1.65 3.52 10.21
N PHE A 70 1.55 2.85 11.38
CA PHE A 70 2.68 2.14 11.98
C PHE A 70 3.22 1.01 11.09
N PHE A 71 2.32 0.22 10.49
CA PHE A 71 2.72 -0.83 9.53
C PHE A 71 3.47 -0.22 8.36
N VAL A 72 2.91 0.84 7.78
CA VAL A 72 3.53 1.52 6.63
C VAL A 72 4.88 2.11 6.99
N LEU A 73 5.01 2.81 8.13
CA LEU A 73 6.28 3.36 8.59
C LEU A 73 7.34 2.28 8.86
N GLY A 74 6.93 1.09 9.34
CA GLY A 74 7.81 -0.06 9.47
C GLY A 74 8.41 -0.51 8.14
N VAL A 75 7.57 -0.61 7.11
CA VAL A 75 8.01 -0.95 5.74
C VAL A 75 8.87 0.17 5.13
N VAL A 76 8.52 1.44 5.35
CA VAL A 76 9.31 2.60 4.93
C VAL A 76 10.72 2.55 5.51
N LYS A 77 10.84 2.25 6.81
CA LYS A 77 12.15 2.10 7.45
C LYS A 77 12.99 1.02 6.77
N ARG A 78 12.43 -0.18 6.60
CA ARG A 78 13.13 -1.31 5.96
C ARG A 78 13.54 -0.98 4.52
N PHE A 79 12.65 -0.36 3.76
CA PHE A 79 12.98 0.08 2.40
C PHE A 79 14.18 1.03 2.37
N LEU A 80 14.22 2.01 3.27
CA LEU A 80 15.33 2.97 3.34
C LEU A 80 16.62 2.34 3.86
N ASP A 81 16.54 1.37 4.78
CA ASP A 81 17.70 0.61 5.27
C ASP A 81 18.34 -0.23 4.14
N ASP A 82 17.50 -0.93 3.37
CA ASP A 82 17.94 -1.78 2.26
C ASP A 82 18.40 -1.00 1.02
N ASN A 83 18.01 0.28 0.90
CA ASN A 83 18.29 1.13 -0.24
C ASN A 83 18.94 2.45 0.20
N PRO A 84 20.27 2.51 0.42
CA PRO A 84 20.95 3.71 0.93
C PRO A 84 20.76 4.97 0.07
N SER A 85 20.63 4.84 -1.26
CA SER A 85 20.34 5.93 -2.20
C SER A 85 18.84 6.17 -2.43
N GLY A 86 17.98 5.32 -1.85
CA GLY A 86 16.54 5.36 -2.07
C GLY A 86 15.83 6.49 -1.34
N ALA A 87 14.66 6.85 -1.83
CA ALA A 87 13.78 7.85 -1.22
C ALA A 87 12.31 7.41 -1.22
N VAL A 88 11.53 8.00 -0.32
CA VAL A 88 10.10 7.73 -0.18
C VAL A 88 9.30 9.00 -0.44
N PHE A 89 8.32 8.91 -1.33
CA PHE A 89 7.29 9.94 -1.51
C PHE A 89 6.07 9.54 -0.69
N TYR A 90 5.82 10.31 0.37
CA TYR A 90 4.76 10.08 1.32
C TYR A 90 3.65 11.12 1.14
N PHE A 91 2.50 10.68 0.64
CA PHE A 91 1.29 11.49 0.50
C PHE A 91 0.49 11.35 1.80
N ASP A 92 0.63 12.35 2.68
CA ASP A 92 -0.11 12.44 3.96
C ASP A 92 -1.40 13.24 3.74
N THR A 93 -2.53 12.61 3.89
CA THR A 93 -3.85 13.23 3.74
C THR A 93 -4.56 13.41 5.07
N GLU A 94 -3.97 12.90 6.15
CA GLU A 94 -4.52 12.99 7.51
C GLU A 94 -3.76 14.03 8.36
N ALA A 95 -2.65 14.59 7.84
CA ALA A 95 -1.73 15.43 8.60
C ALA A 95 -1.29 14.77 9.93
N ALA A 96 -1.13 13.45 9.90
CA ALA A 96 -0.91 12.65 11.10
C ALA A 96 0.55 12.25 11.31
N VAL A 97 1.40 12.38 10.29
CA VAL A 97 2.78 11.92 10.33
C VAL A 97 3.72 13.09 10.63
N THR A 98 4.45 12.99 11.74
CA THR A 98 5.40 14.03 12.16
C THR A 98 6.85 13.58 11.95
N LYS A 99 7.75 14.57 11.84
CA LYS A 99 9.21 14.32 11.80
C LYS A 99 9.66 13.51 13.02
N GLU A 100 9.14 13.84 14.20
CA GLU A 100 9.47 13.15 15.44
C GLU A 100 9.02 11.68 15.41
N MET A 101 7.79 11.42 14.95
CA MET A 101 7.26 10.07 14.79
C MET A 101 8.12 9.21 13.87
N MET A 102 8.67 9.78 12.80
CA MET A 102 9.60 9.10 11.90
C MET A 102 10.97 8.88 12.56
N SER A 103 11.54 9.93 13.16
CA SER A 103 12.88 9.91 13.75
C SER A 103 12.99 8.91 14.92
N THR A 104 11.98 8.85 15.79
CA THR A 104 11.94 7.90 16.91
C THR A 104 11.90 6.44 16.46
N ARG A 105 11.46 6.18 15.21
CA ARG A 105 11.49 4.87 14.57
C ARG A 105 12.76 4.60 13.77
N GLY A 106 13.74 5.51 13.81
CA GLY A 106 14.98 5.39 13.07
C GLY A 106 14.82 5.55 11.55
N ILE A 107 13.78 6.26 11.10
CA ILE A 107 13.59 6.61 9.69
C ILE A 107 14.41 7.87 9.39
N ASP A 108 15.26 7.79 8.36
CA ASP A 108 16.00 8.95 7.85
C ASP A 108 15.05 9.92 7.15
N THR A 109 14.64 10.96 7.87
CA THR A 109 13.68 11.96 7.39
C THR A 109 14.21 12.82 6.23
N LYS A 110 15.53 12.84 5.96
CA LYS A 110 16.10 13.52 4.80
C LYS A 110 15.75 12.83 3.49
N ARG A 111 15.37 11.56 3.55
CA ARG A 111 15.01 10.73 2.40
C ARG A 111 13.51 10.49 2.28
N VAL A 112 12.69 11.17 3.09
CA VAL A 112 11.23 11.12 3.00
C VAL A 112 10.71 12.48 2.54
N ILE A 113 10.06 12.49 1.38
CA ILE A 113 9.44 13.67 0.78
C ILE A 113 7.96 13.62 1.11
N ILE A 114 7.47 14.59 1.90
CA ILE A 114 6.06 14.69 2.28
C ILE A 114 5.31 15.55 1.26
N SER A 115 4.13 15.08 0.86
CA SER A 115 3.17 15.82 0.04
C SER A 115 1.80 15.70 0.69
N GLU A 116 1.11 16.81 0.85
CA GLU A 116 -0.21 16.90 1.48
C GLU A 116 -1.27 17.31 0.44
N PRO A 117 -1.75 16.37 -0.39
CA PRO A 117 -2.76 16.69 -1.41
C PRO A 117 -4.14 16.83 -0.77
N GLU A 118 -4.77 17.97 -0.93
CA GLU A 118 -6.12 18.24 -0.44
C GLU A 118 -7.20 17.49 -1.24
N THR A 119 -6.93 17.22 -2.53
CA THR A 119 -7.91 16.60 -3.42
C THR A 119 -7.35 15.40 -4.19
N ILE A 120 -8.26 14.53 -4.63
CA ILE A 120 -7.95 13.41 -5.54
C ILE A 120 -7.33 13.92 -6.83
N GLN A 121 -7.80 15.06 -7.35
CA GLN A 121 -7.29 15.68 -8.57
C GLN A 121 -5.84 16.12 -8.39
N LYS A 122 -5.52 16.75 -7.24
CA LYS A 122 -4.16 17.16 -6.90
C LYS A 122 -3.24 15.95 -6.71
N PHE A 123 -3.68 14.96 -5.95
CA PHE A 123 -2.96 13.69 -5.79
C PHE A 123 -2.67 13.03 -7.15
N ARG A 124 -3.71 12.87 -7.99
CA ARG A 124 -3.58 12.28 -9.32
C ARG A 124 -2.54 13.01 -10.17
N HIS A 125 -2.62 14.34 -10.23
CA HIS A 125 -1.69 15.17 -11.01
C HIS A 125 -0.25 14.97 -10.50
N THR A 126 -0.03 15.11 -9.20
CA THR A 126 1.30 15.00 -8.59
C THR A 126 1.90 13.61 -8.78
N VAL A 127 1.14 12.55 -8.49
CA VAL A 127 1.66 11.18 -8.57
C VAL A 127 1.95 10.74 -9.99
N LEU A 128 1.12 11.13 -10.98
CA LEU A 128 1.37 10.79 -12.39
C LEU A 128 2.58 11.53 -12.94
N ASN A 129 2.72 12.83 -12.66
CA ASN A 129 3.87 13.61 -13.07
C ASN A 129 5.18 13.06 -12.44
N LEU A 130 5.13 12.68 -11.15
CA LEU A 130 6.27 12.08 -10.47
C LEU A 130 6.70 10.78 -11.15
N VAL A 131 5.75 9.88 -11.41
CA VAL A 131 6.00 8.60 -12.09
C VAL A 131 6.56 8.80 -13.48
N ASP A 132 5.98 9.72 -14.28
CA ASP A 132 6.41 9.98 -15.64
C ASP A 132 7.79 10.64 -15.70
N ASN A 133 8.10 11.55 -14.78
CA ASN A 133 9.40 12.17 -14.69
C ASN A 133 10.48 11.18 -14.22
N TYR A 134 10.14 10.32 -13.25
CA TYR A 134 11.04 9.27 -12.78
C TYR A 134 11.32 8.25 -13.87
N ALA A 135 10.31 7.85 -14.67
CA ALA A 135 10.46 6.91 -15.77
C ALA A 135 11.43 7.37 -16.87
N LYS A 136 11.53 8.68 -17.09
CA LYS A 136 12.43 9.28 -18.11
C LYS A 136 13.90 9.30 -17.72
N LYS A 137 14.24 9.02 -16.47
CA LYS A 137 15.63 9.03 -16.00
C LYS A 137 16.28 7.67 -16.22
N ASN A 138 17.50 7.64 -16.74
CA ASN A 138 18.25 6.40 -16.96
C ASN A 138 18.85 5.86 -15.66
N ASP A 139 19.42 6.73 -14.84
CA ASP A 139 19.96 6.39 -13.53
C ASP A 139 18.96 6.79 -12.43
N ARG A 140 18.22 5.80 -11.95
CA ARG A 140 17.10 5.99 -11.02
C ARG A 140 17.42 5.34 -9.68
N PRO A 141 17.66 6.13 -8.62
CA PRO A 141 17.75 5.56 -7.28
C PRO A 141 16.40 4.92 -6.88
N PRO A 142 16.40 3.86 -6.09
CA PRO A 142 15.16 3.21 -5.65
C PRO A 142 14.15 4.19 -5.05
N MET A 143 12.90 4.05 -5.42
CA MET A 143 11.81 4.91 -4.94
C MET A 143 10.65 4.06 -4.42
N MET A 144 10.04 4.49 -3.33
CA MET A 144 8.78 3.96 -2.81
C MET A 144 7.75 5.08 -2.71
N MET A 145 6.48 4.74 -2.88
CA MET A 145 5.37 5.66 -2.67
C MET A 145 4.46 5.17 -1.54
N VAL A 146 3.93 6.11 -0.78
CA VAL A 146 2.94 5.88 0.27
C VAL A 146 1.77 6.85 0.08
N LEU A 147 0.55 6.37 0.27
CA LEU A 147 -0.66 7.21 0.40
C LEU A 147 -1.35 6.86 1.72
N ASP A 148 -1.33 7.78 2.66
CA ASP A 148 -1.92 7.63 4.00
C ASP A 148 -2.85 8.81 4.31
N SER A 149 -4.16 8.65 4.22
CA SER A 149 -4.96 7.52 3.76
C SER A 149 -5.81 7.90 2.53
N LEU A 150 -6.15 6.89 1.72
CA LEU A 150 -7.03 7.10 0.55
C LEU A 150 -8.40 7.65 0.94
N GLY A 151 -8.93 7.20 2.08
CA GLY A 151 -10.28 7.57 2.52
C GLY A 151 -10.47 9.05 2.81
N GLN A 152 -9.40 9.76 3.18
CA GLN A 152 -9.45 11.19 3.53
C GLN A 152 -9.35 12.14 2.32
N LEU A 153 -8.97 11.64 1.16
CA LEU A 153 -8.95 12.47 -0.02
C LEU A 153 -10.35 12.93 -0.40
N SER A 154 -10.57 14.23 -0.45
CA SER A 154 -11.79 14.85 -0.98
C SER A 154 -11.71 15.00 -2.50
N SER A 155 -12.84 15.10 -3.18
CA SER A 155 -12.83 15.60 -4.56
C SER A 155 -12.85 17.13 -4.57
N ALA A 156 -12.44 17.76 -5.68
CA ALA A 156 -12.53 19.20 -5.83
C ALA A 156 -13.99 19.67 -5.66
N LYS A 157 -14.93 18.89 -6.19
CA LYS A 157 -16.37 19.17 -6.04
C LYS A 157 -16.83 19.08 -4.58
N GLU A 158 -16.39 18.08 -3.81
CA GLU A 158 -16.70 18.00 -2.38
C GLU A 158 -16.21 19.24 -1.62
N LEU A 159 -15.03 19.79 -1.96
CA LEU A 159 -14.53 21.01 -1.33
C LEU A 159 -15.37 22.23 -1.71
N GLU A 160 -15.72 22.39 -2.99
CA GLU A 160 -16.57 23.48 -3.48
C GLU A 160 -17.97 23.43 -2.84
N ASP A 161 -18.62 22.26 -2.86
CA ASP A 161 -19.94 22.05 -2.27
C ASP A 161 -19.94 22.34 -0.77
N THR A 162 -18.93 21.88 -0.04
CA THR A 162 -18.75 22.13 1.41
C THR A 162 -18.58 23.63 1.69
N ALA A 163 -17.75 24.32 0.91
CA ALA A 163 -17.55 25.77 1.03
C ALA A 163 -18.83 26.56 0.72
N ALA A 164 -19.65 26.06 -0.18
CA ALA A 164 -20.96 26.64 -0.53
C ALA A 164 -22.10 26.24 0.42
N GLY A 165 -21.83 25.41 1.46
CA GLY A 165 -22.85 24.87 2.37
C GLY A 165 -23.82 23.88 1.71
N SER A 166 -23.43 23.26 0.61
CA SER A 166 -24.22 22.24 -0.10
C SER A 166 -23.93 20.84 0.44
N GLU A 167 -24.95 20.03 0.61
CA GLU A 167 -24.83 18.61 1.06
C GLU A 167 -24.86 17.61 -0.11
N THR A 168 -24.58 18.05 -1.34
CA THR A 168 -24.62 17.18 -2.53
C THR A 168 -23.49 16.15 -2.49
N ARG A 169 -23.85 14.89 -2.70
CA ARG A 169 -22.85 13.80 -2.75
C ARG A 169 -22.16 13.75 -4.10
N ASP A 170 -20.82 13.85 -4.12
CA ASP A 170 -20.08 13.69 -5.36
C ASP A 170 -20.00 12.23 -5.81
N MET A 171 -20.73 11.90 -6.88
CA MET A 171 -20.73 10.58 -7.49
C MET A 171 -19.50 10.32 -8.39
N THR A 172 -18.69 11.35 -8.70
CA THR A 172 -17.52 11.23 -9.60
C THR A 172 -16.25 10.79 -8.86
N LYS A 173 -16.21 10.93 -7.53
CA LYS A 173 -15.07 10.57 -6.67
C LYS A 173 -14.56 9.16 -6.94
N ALA A 174 -15.45 8.16 -6.87
CA ALA A 174 -15.10 6.75 -7.08
C ALA A 174 -14.58 6.48 -8.51
N ALA A 175 -15.19 7.12 -9.52
CA ALA A 175 -14.77 6.99 -10.92
C ALA A 175 -13.36 7.58 -11.13
N THR A 176 -13.07 8.75 -10.56
CA THR A 176 -11.76 9.41 -10.64
C THR A 176 -10.68 8.55 -9.99
N LEU A 177 -10.93 8.01 -8.79
CA LEU A 177 -10.02 7.09 -8.11
C LEU A 177 -9.77 5.82 -8.94
N LYS A 178 -10.84 5.21 -9.48
CA LYS A 178 -10.72 4.03 -10.33
C LYS A 178 -9.86 4.28 -11.57
N ALA A 179 -10.04 5.41 -12.24
CA ALA A 179 -9.23 5.80 -13.39
C ALA A 179 -7.77 6.03 -13.00
N THR A 180 -7.52 6.71 -11.88
CA THR A 180 -6.17 6.99 -11.37
C THR A 180 -5.41 5.70 -11.08
N PHE A 181 -5.98 4.79 -10.29
CA PHE A 181 -5.30 3.55 -9.94
C PHE A 181 -5.11 2.59 -11.10
N ARG A 182 -6.03 2.58 -12.07
CA ARG A 182 -5.87 1.79 -13.30
C ARG A 182 -4.62 2.20 -14.08
N VAL A 183 -4.37 3.51 -14.21
CA VAL A 183 -3.19 4.04 -14.89
C VAL A 183 -1.93 3.80 -14.05
N LEU A 184 -1.98 4.10 -12.75
CA LEU A 184 -0.83 3.94 -11.84
C LEU A 184 -0.35 2.49 -11.76
N ASN A 185 -1.25 1.54 -11.66
CA ASN A 185 -0.88 0.13 -11.49
C ASN A 185 0.10 -0.36 -12.58
N LEU A 186 -0.17 -0.04 -13.84
CA LEU A 186 0.72 -0.44 -14.94
C LEU A 186 2.03 0.36 -14.94
N LYS A 187 1.95 1.67 -14.73
CA LYS A 187 3.13 2.54 -14.71
C LYS A 187 4.10 2.14 -13.60
N LEU A 188 3.60 1.96 -12.37
CA LEU A 188 4.41 1.54 -11.22
C LEU A 188 5.07 0.17 -11.44
N ALA A 189 4.31 -0.77 -12.02
CA ALA A 189 4.83 -2.10 -12.33
C ALA A 189 6.00 -2.05 -13.31
N LYS A 190 5.93 -1.19 -14.35
CA LYS A 190 6.99 -1.05 -15.36
C LYS A 190 8.27 -0.41 -14.80
N ILE A 191 8.13 0.56 -13.91
CA ILE A 191 9.29 1.29 -13.35
C ILE A 191 9.84 0.66 -12.06
N GLY A 192 9.24 -0.42 -11.58
CA GLY A 192 9.69 -1.13 -10.38
C GLY A 192 9.46 -0.37 -9.08
N VAL A 193 8.39 0.44 -8.97
CA VAL A 193 8.10 1.27 -7.80
C VAL A 193 6.95 0.68 -7.00
N PRO A 194 7.17 0.28 -5.72
CA PRO A 194 6.11 -0.14 -4.82
C PRO A 194 5.27 1.05 -4.36
N MET A 195 3.98 0.80 -4.15
CA MET A 195 3.08 1.76 -3.54
C MET A 195 2.31 1.13 -2.40
N LEU A 196 2.44 1.70 -1.20
CA LEU A 196 1.64 1.36 -0.04
C LEU A 196 0.46 2.32 0.09
N ILE A 197 -0.70 1.78 0.41
CA ILE A 197 -1.91 2.59 0.60
C ILE A 197 -2.56 2.18 1.90
N THR A 198 -2.80 3.13 2.79
CA THR A 198 -3.70 2.90 3.92
C THR A 198 -5.11 3.32 3.54
N ASN A 199 -6.09 2.69 4.15
CA ASN A 199 -7.48 3.03 3.92
C ASN A 199 -8.36 2.74 5.15
N HIS A 200 -9.45 3.48 5.28
CA HIS A 200 -10.48 3.23 6.27
C HIS A 200 -11.46 2.19 5.77
N VAL A 201 -12.04 1.47 6.72
CA VAL A 201 -13.18 0.58 6.49
C VAL A 201 -14.40 1.08 7.24
N TYR A 202 -15.55 0.81 6.68
CA TYR A 202 -16.86 1.10 7.27
C TYR A 202 -17.78 -0.10 7.13
N ASP A 203 -18.73 -0.21 8.03
CA ASP A 203 -19.73 -1.26 7.99
C ASP A 203 -20.77 -0.96 6.91
N VAL A 204 -21.12 -1.97 6.12
CA VAL A 204 -22.16 -1.84 5.09
C VAL A 204 -23.51 -1.88 5.75
N VAL A 205 -24.20 -0.72 5.75
CA VAL A 205 -25.55 -0.60 6.32
C VAL A 205 -26.55 -1.44 5.48
N GLY A 206 -27.38 -2.21 6.16
CA GLY A 206 -28.40 -3.06 5.52
C GLY A 206 -27.90 -4.41 5.01
N SER A 207 -26.64 -4.77 5.25
CA SER A 207 -26.16 -6.12 4.99
C SER A 207 -26.61 -7.10 6.07
N TYR A 208 -27.21 -8.21 5.68
CA TYR A 208 -27.63 -9.27 6.60
C TYR A 208 -26.45 -9.94 7.32
N ILE A 209 -25.29 -9.95 6.67
CA ILE A 209 -24.03 -10.41 7.25
C ILE A 209 -23.13 -9.18 7.46
N PRO A 210 -22.57 -8.95 8.67
CA PRO A 210 -21.67 -7.85 8.93
C PRO A 210 -20.50 -7.85 7.91
N THR A 211 -20.52 -6.91 6.99
CA THR A 211 -19.52 -6.78 5.91
C THR A 211 -18.87 -5.43 6.00
N LYS A 212 -17.53 -5.41 5.95
CA LYS A 212 -16.76 -4.16 5.92
C LYS A 212 -16.27 -3.86 4.53
N GLU A 213 -16.43 -2.63 4.09
CA GLU A 213 -15.92 -2.14 2.82
C GLU A 213 -14.90 -1.02 3.03
N MET A 214 -14.00 -0.88 2.05
CA MET A 214 -13.00 0.19 2.03
C MET A 214 -13.60 1.48 1.50
N ALA A 215 -13.17 2.61 2.04
CA ALA A 215 -13.48 3.93 1.50
C ALA A 215 -12.95 4.08 0.06
N GLY A 216 -13.57 4.98 -0.72
CA GLY A 216 -13.12 5.33 -2.08
C GLY A 216 -13.57 4.37 -3.20
N GLY A 217 -14.49 3.45 -2.91
CA GLY A 217 -15.11 2.57 -3.90
C GLY A 217 -14.22 1.44 -4.39
N SER A 218 -14.60 0.80 -5.50
CA SER A 218 -13.97 -0.43 -6.01
C SER A 218 -12.62 -0.24 -6.71
N GLY A 219 -12.20 1.00 -6.99
CA GLY A 219 -11.00 1.28 -7.80
C GLY A 219 -9.73 0.67 -7.26
N LEU A 220 -9.46 0.86 -5.97
CA LEU A 220 -8.32 0.26 -5.29
C LEU A 220 -8.43 -1.26 -5.23
N LYS A 221 -9.63 -1.81 -4.98
CA LYS A 221 -9.87 -3.26 -4.90
C LYS A 221 -9.45 -3.98 -6.19
N TYR A 222 -9.67 -3.36 -7.35
CA TYR A 222 -9.26 -3.95 -8.63
C TYR A 222 -7.76 -3.76 -8.91
N SER A 223 -7.18 -2.62 -8.56
CA SER A 223 -5.81 -2.26 -8.92
C SER A 223 -4.77 -2.83 -7.96
N ALA A 224 -5.04 -2.88 -6.67
CA ALA A 224 -4.11 -3.43 -5.70
C ALA A 224 -3.86 -4.93 -5.94
N SER A 225 -2.61 -5.34 -5.86
CA SER A 225 -2.21 -6.75 -5.92
C SER A 225 -2.46 -7.49 -4.62
N THR A 226 -2.36 -6.78 -3.51
CA THR A 226 -2.59 -7.29 -2.16
C THR A 226 -3.41 -6.31 -1.34
N ILE A 227 -4.40 -6.82 -0.61
CA ILE A 227 -5.23 -6.05 0.32
C ILE A 227 -5.29 -6.80 1.64
N CYS A 228 -4.85 -6.14 2.70
CA CYS A 228 -4.87 -6.63 4.07
C CYS A 228 -5.91 -5.88 4.88
N PHE A 229 -6.85 -6.58 5.50
CA PHE A 229 -7.74 -6.00 6.51
C PHE A 229 -7.14 -6.19 7.90
N LEU A 230 -7.00 -5.07 8.60
CA LEU A 230 -6.43 -4.99 9.93
C LEU A 230 -7.52 -4.83 10.97
N THR A 231 -7.49 -5.69 11.99
CA THR A 231 -8.27 -5.52 13.22
C THR A 231 -7.33 -5.62 14.42
N LYS A 232 -7.64 -4.98 15.53
CA LYS A 232 -6.79 -4.97 16.71
C LYS A 232 -7.46 -5.61 17.92
N LYS A 233 -6.63 -6.26 18.74
CA LYS A 233 -6.93 -6.69 20.10
C LYS A 233 -5.84 -6.14 21.01
N LYS A 234 -6.21 -5.61 22.17
CA LYS A 234 -5.22 -5.14 23.15
C LYS A 234 -4.46 -6.33 23.73
N GLU A 235 -3.13 -6.20 23.77
CA GLU A 235 -2.27 -7.13 24.51
C GLU A 235 -2.03 -6.56 25.89
N LYS A 236 -2.21 -7.38 26.91
CA LYS A 236 -2.10 -6.99 28.32
C LYS A 236 -1.08 -7.86 29.03
N ASP A 237 -0.25 -7.23 29.85
CA ASP A 237 0.53 -7.89 30.88
C ASP A 237 -0.08 -7.53 32.24
N GLY A 238 -0.79 -8.48 32.83
CA GLY A 238 -1.64 -8.22 33.99
C GLY A 238 -2.76 -7.20 33.67
N THR A 239 -2.72 -6.04 34.31
CA THR A 239 -3.66 -4.92 34.09
C THR A 239 -3.17 -3.89 33.09
N GLU A 240 -1.89 -3.89 32.76
CA GLU A 240 -1.26 -2.91 31.87
C GLU A 240 -1.39 -3.33 30.40
N VAL A 241 -1.63 -2.35 29.52
CA VAL A 241 -1.67 -2.56 28.06
C VAL A 241 -0.26 -2.33 27.51
N VAL A 242 0.42 -3.42 27.14
CA VAL A 242 1.79 -3.38 26.64
C VAL A 242 1.89 -3.27 25.11
N GLY A 243 0.78 -3.48 24.41
CA GLY A 243 0.76 -3.40 22.96
C GLY A 243 -0.60 -3.78 22.37
N ASN A 244 -0.58 -4.05 21.06
CA ASN A 244 -1.76 -4.54 20.35
C ASN A 244 -1.38 -5.77 19.51
N ILE A 245 -2.20 -6.81 19.57
CA ILE A 245 -2.19 -7.88 18.59
C ILE A 245 -3.00 -7.40 17.40
N ILE A 246 -2.35 -7.27 16.25
CA ILE A 246 -3.00 -6.91 14.99
C ILE A 246 -3.29 -8.20 14.22
N LYS A 247 -4.57 -8.46 13.99
CA LYS A 247 -5.01 -9.52 13.10
C LYS A 247 -5.03 -8.99 11.68
N VAL A 248 -4.25 -9.61 10.81
CA VAL A 248 -4.13 -9.27 9.40
C VAL A 248 -4.82 -10.35 8.58
N ARG A 249 -5.96 -10.00 7.97
CA ARG A 249 -6.67 -10.88 7.03
C ARG A 249 -6.34 -10.50 5.59
N MET A 250 -5.84 -11.46 4.83
CA MET A 250 -5.54 -11.30 3.40
C MET A 250 -6.84 -11.27 2.60
N ALA A 251 -7.44 -10.09 2.41
CA ALA A 251 -8.71 -9.95 1.68
C ALA A 251 -8.55 -10.13 0.17
N LYS A 252 -7.36 -9.85 -0.36
CA LYS A 252 -6.95 -10.10 -1.73
C LYS A 252 -5.45 -10.38 -1.76
N SER A 253 -5.04 -11.36 -2.54
CA SER A 253 -3.63 -11.61 -2.83
C SER A 253 -3.47 -12.22 -4.21
N ARG A 254 -2.48 -11.73 -4.99
CA ARG A 254 -2.05 -12.35 -6.24
C ARG A 254 -0.89 -13.32 -6.06
N PHE A 255 -0.29 -13.37 -4.87
CA PHE A 255 0.95 -14.11 -4.58
C PHE A 255 0.74 -15.26 -3.61
N THR A 256 -0.27 -15.16 -2.75
CA THR A 256 -0.57 -16.15 -1.71
C THR A 256 -2.07 -16.43 -1.67
N LYS A 257 -2.47 -17.41 -0.86
CA LYS A 257 -3.89 -17.72 -0.66
C LYS A 257 -4.62 -16.56 0.00
N GLU A 258 -5.77 -16.18 -0.54
CA GLU A 258 -6.70 -15.24 0.08
C GLU A 258 -7.32 -15.83 1.37
N ASN A 259 -7.87 -14.94 2.19
CA ASN A 259 -8.51 -15.26 3.48
C ASN A 259 -7.59 -15.89 4.53
N LYS A 260 -6.27 -15.90 4.33
CA LYS A 260 -5.33 -16.20 5.42
C LYS A 260 -5.47 -15.15 6.50
N LEU A 261 -5.44 -15.60 7.75
CA LEU A 261 -5.38 -14.76 8.93
C LEU A 261 -4.04 -14.98 9.62
N VAL A 262 -3.34 -13.89 9.88
CA VAL A 262 -2.10 -13.90 10.68
C VAL A 262 -2.22 -12.87 11.79
N GLU A 263 -1.54 -13.12 12.89
CA GLU A 263 -1.46 -12.20 14.02
C GLU A 263 -0.05 -11.66 14.15
N VAL A 264 0.06 -10.35 14.35
CA VAL A 264 1.33 -9.64 14.50
C VAL A 264 1.25 -8.78 15.76
N LEU A 265 2.22 -8.93 16.65
CA LEU A 265 2.32 -8.08 17.83
C LEU A 265 2.95 -6.74 17.44
N LEU A 266 2.24 -5.66 17.73
CA LEU A 266 2.71 -4.30 17.61
C LEU A 266 2.90 -3.72 19.01
N THR A 267 4.14 -3.59 19.45
CA THR A 267 4.49 -2.95 20.72
C THR A 267 4.71 -1.46 20.53
N TYR A 268 4.44 -0.66 21.55
CA TYR A 268 4.64 0.78 21.49
C TYR A 268 6.11 1.16 21.35
N ASP A 269 7.01 0.39 21.99
CA ASP A 269 8.45 0.70 22.04
C ASP A 269 9.24 0.15 20.84
N LYS A 270 8.92 -1.10 20.40
CA LYS A 270 9.73 -1.84 19.42
C LYS A 270 9.10 -1.95 18.03
N GLY A 271 7.85 -1.47 17.86
CA GLY A 271 7.13 -1.62 16.59
C GLY A 271 6.64 -3.05 16.34
N LEU A 272 6.73 -3.53 15.08
CA LEU A 272 6.31 -4.88 14.70
C LEU A 272 7.27 -5.93 15.27
N SER A 273 6.70 -6.95 15.91
CA SER A 273 7.47 -8.11 16.36
C SER A 273 7.91 -8.98 15.18
N LEU A 274 9.18 -9.41 15.19
CA LEU A 274 9.71 -10.35 14.18
C LEU A 274 8.94 -11.65 14.15
N ILE A 275 8.64 -12.19 15.35
CA ILE A 275 7.88 -13.43 15.55
C ILE A 275 6.86 -13.17 16.64
N HIS A 276 5.59 -13.36 16.35
CA HIS A 276 4.55 -13.42 17.36
C HIS A 276 4.04 -14.87 17.40
N ILE A 277 4.30 -15.56 18.52
CA ILE A 277 3.72 -16.86 18.81
C ILE A 277 2.64 -16.60 19.86
N SER A 278 1.37 -16.58 19.44
CA SER A 278 0.27 -16.65 20.39
C SER A 278 0.30 -18.04 21.03
N GLU A 279 0.35 -18.11 22.35
CA GLU A 279 0.07 -19.37 23.02
C GLU A 279 -1.29 -19.91 22.55
N PRO A 280 -1.39 -21.20 22.20
CA PRO A 280 -2.68 -21.77 21.86
C PRO A 280 -3.59 -21.58 23.07
N THR A 281 -4.70 -20.87 22.88
CA THR A 281 -5.77 -20.81 23.88
C THR A 281 -6.14 -22.24 24.19
N ARG A 282 -5.80 -22.70 25.41
CA ARG A 282 -6.25 -24.01 25.91
C ARG A 282 -7.79 -24.04 25.83
N PRO A 283 -8.35 -25.17 25.37
CA PRO A 283 -9.79 -25.34 25.26
C PRO A 283 -10.49 -25.24 26.64
#